data_7e1f09e890c998854067c36a39807575
#
_entry.id   7e1f09e890c998854067c36a39807575
#
_cell.length_a   1.000
_cell.length_b   1.000
_cell.length_c   1.000
_cell.angle_alpha   90.00
_cell.angle_beta   90.00
_cell.angle_gamma   90.00
#
_symmetry.space_group_name_H-M   'P 1'
#
loop_
_entity.id
_entity.type
_entity.pdbx_description
1 polymer ?
#
loop_
_entity_poly.entity_id
_entity_poly.type
_entity_poly.pdbx_seq_one_letter_code
_entity_poly.pdbx_strand_id
1 'polypeptide(L)'
;MSTQTMTQQIVEYFKTQPVLKAWLFGSYSRGEEREDSDVDVLVKFDRSMPIGLFAYVRMHRELEEKLGRKVDLVEEGTLRPAAQQTANRDLKVIYERKY
;
A
#
# COMPACT_ATOMS: atom_id res chain seq x y z
N MET A 1 5.68 -10.97 12.57
CA MET A 1 5.04 -9.64 12.63
C MET A 1 3.56 -9.80 12.43
N SER A 2 2.73 -9.23 13.29
CA SER A 2 1.29 -9.27 13.13
C SER A 2 0.84 -8.30 12.04
N THR A 3 -0.33 -8.55 11.46
CA THR A 3 -0.93 -7.66 10.45
C THR A 3 -1.12 -6.25 11.03
N GLN A 4 -1.52 -6.16 12.28
CA GLN A 4 -1.72 -4.87 12.95
C GLN A 4 -0.42 -4.08 13.07
N THR A 5 0.67 -4.73 13.47
CA THR A 5 1.99 -4.10 13.57
C THR A 5 2.47 -3.66 12.19
N MET A 6 2.29 -4.51 11.19
CA MET A 6 2.68 -4.19 9.81
C MET A 6 1.90 -2.98 9.29
N THR A 7 0.58 -2.97 9.51
CA THR A 7 -0.28 -1.87 9.09
C THR A 7 0.19 -0.56 9.72
N GLN A 8 0.51 -0.59 11.01
CA GLN A 8 0.98 0.59 11.73
C GLN A 8 2.28 1.11 11.15
N GLN A 9 3.21 0.23 10.79
CA GLN A 9 4.47 0.63 10.16
C GLN A 9 4.24 1.27 8.80
N ILE A 10 3.32 0.73 8.01
CA ILE A 10 2.97 1.30 6.71
C ILE A 10 2.38 2.70 6.89
N VAL A 11 1.46 2.87 7.84
CA VAL A 11 0.82 4.15 8.12
C VAL A 11 1.86 5.19 8.54
N GLU A 12 2.75 4.84 9.44
CA GLU A 12 3.80 5.75 9.91
C GLU A 12 4.71 6.18 8.75
N TYR A 13 5.03 5.27 7.86
CA TYR A 13 5.84 5.59 6.69
C TYR A 13 5.11 6.55 5.75
N PHE A 14 3.82 6.29 5.46
CA PHE A 14 3.06 7.11 4.53
C PHE A 14 2.81 8.53 5.07
N LYS A 15 2.87 8.73 6.36
CA LYS A 15 2.76 10.09 6.94
C LYS A 15 3.88 11.00 6.46
N THR A 16 5.01 10.43 6.05
CA THR A 16 6.17 11.19 5.57
C THR A 16 6.23 11.26 4.04
N GLN A 17 5.26 10.66 3.35
CA GLN A 17 5.27 10.55 1.90
C GLN A 17 4.10 11.32 1.28
N PRO A 18 4.18 11.68 -0.03
CA PRO A 18 3.07 12.37 -0.70
C PRO A 18 1.93 11.41 -1.05
N VAL A 19 1.34 10.82 -0.03
CA VAL A 19 0.24 9.86 -0.15
C VAL A 19 -0.99 10.40 0.55
N LEU A 20 -2.11 10.43 -0.16
CA LEU A 20 -3.39 10.91 0.40
C LEU A 20 -4.16 9.80 1.07
N LYS A 21 -4.10 8.59 0.53
CA LYS A 21 -4.87 7.46 1.01
C LYS A 21 -4.19 6.17 0.65
N ALA A 22 -4.33 5.17 1.49
CA ALA A 22 -3.76 3.85 1.25
C ALA A 22 -4.70 2.76 1.73
N TRP A 23 -4.68 1.64 1.03
CA TRP A 23 -5.50 0.48 1.34
C TRP A 23 -4.63 -0.77 1.33
N LEU A 24 -5.00 -1.74 2.15
CA LEU A 24 -4.53 -3.12 1.98
C LEU A 24 -5.55 -3.88 1.15
N PHE A 25 -5.07 -4.78 0.30
CA PHE A 25 -5.93 -5.70 -0.42
C PHE A 25 -5.26 -7.07 -0.49
N GLY A 26 -5.92 -8.05 -1.10
CA GLY A 26 -5.40 -9.40 -1.16
C GLY A 26 -5.47 -10.14 0.17
N SER A 27 -4.55 -11.06 0.41
CA SER A 27 -4.61 -11.96 1.57
C SER A 27 -4.56 -11.23 2.90
N TYR A 28 -3.79 -10.14 2.99
CA TYR A 28 -3.68 -9.38 4.24
C TYR A 28 -4.98 -8.70 4.63
N SER A 29 -5.74 -8.23 3.64
CA SER A 29 -7.03 -7.58 3.94
C SER A 29 -8.08 -8.59 4.39
N ARG A 30 -7.95 -9.85 3.99
CA ARG A 30 -8.88 -10.92 4.34
C ARG A 30 -8.49 -11.70 5.58
N GLY A 31 -7.33 -11.42 6.16
CA GLY A 31 -6.82 -12.18 7.29
C GLY A 31 -6.33 -13.57 6.91
N GLU A 32 -6.02 -13.77 5.64
CA GLU A 32 -5.54 -15.06 5.11
C GLU A 32 -4.03 -15.06 4.87
N GLU A 33 -3.34 -14.10 5.42
CA GLU A 33 -1.91 -13.95 5.21
C GLU A 33 -1.12 -15.13 5.77
N ARG A 34 -0.06 -15.48 5.07
CA ARG A 34 0.91 -16.46 5.50
C ARG A 34 2.25 -15.78 5.66
N GLU A 35 3.20 -16.49 6.28
CA GLU A 35 4.53 -15.97 6.55
C GLU A 35 5.23 -15.47 5.28
N ASP A 36 4.96 -16.11 4.15
CA ASP A 36 5.56 -15.79 2.85
C ASP A 36 4.65 -15.01 1.93
N SER A 37 3.49 -14.53 2.42
CA SER A 37 2.56 -13.76 1.60
C SER A 37 3.12 -12.38 1.26
N ASP A 38 2.90 -11.95 0.01
CA ASP A 38 3.21 -10.59 -0.40
C ASP A 38 2.22 -9.62 0.24
N VAL A 39 2.68 -8.42 0.51
CA VAL A 39 1.83 -7.36 1.04
C VAL A 39 1.32 -6.52 -0.12
N ASP A 40 0.01 -6.53 -0.35
CA ASP A 40 -0.61 -5.80 -1.46
C ASP A 40 -1.14 -4.47 -0.95
N VAL A 41 -0.55 -3.37 -1.43
CA VAL A 41 -0.87 -2.02 -0.99
C VAL A 41 -1.29 -1.17 -2.17
N LEU A 42 -2.48 -0.59 -2.08
CA LEU A 42 -2.96 0.37 -3.07
C LEU A 42 -2.83 1.77 -2.48
N VAL A 43 -2.30 2.71 -3.26
CA VAL A 43 -2.08 4.08 -2.80
C VAL A 43 -2.68 5.10 -3.74
N LYS A 44 -3.13 6.21 -3.17
CA LYS A 44 -3.51 7.41 -3.91
C LYS A 44 -2.50 8.49 -3.59
N PHE A 45 -1.73 8.91 -4.61
CA PHE A 45 -0.69 9.92 -4.41
C PHE A 45 -1.26 11.33 -4.40
N ASP A 46 -0.56 12.21 -3.68
CA ASP A 46 -0.84 13.64 -3.69
C ASP A 46 -0.24 14.23 -4.96
N ARG A 47 -1.07 14.47 -5.97
CA ARG A 47 -0.64 14.96 -7.27
C ARG A 47 -0.30 16.46 -7.27
N SER A 48 -0.50 17.14 -6.16
CA SER A 48 -0.02 18.52 -6.03
C SER A 48 1.51 18.57 -5.92
N MET A 49 2.13 17.40 -5.64
CA MET A 49 3.58 17.24 -5.58
C MET A 49 4.06 16.38 -6.75
N PRO A 50 5.20 16.71 -7.36
CA PRO A 50 5.71 15.89 -8.46
C PRO A 50 6.19 14.53 -7.93
N ILE A 51 5.61 13.46 -8.48
CA ILE A 51 5.99 12.10 -8.13
C ILE A 51 6.53 11.43 -9.39
N GLY A 52 7.85 11.31 -9.45
CA GLY A 52 8.49 10.64 -10.57
C GLY A 52 8.67 9.16 -10.31
N LEU A 53 9.15 8.47 -11.34
CA LEU A 53 9.41 7.03 -11.26
C LEU A 53 10.38 6.69 -10.14
N PHE A 54 11.41 7.52 -9.96
CA PHE A 54 12.42 7.26 -8.92
C PHE A 54 11.81 7.36 -7.52
N ALA A 55 10.90 8.29 -7.30
CA ALA A 55 10.22 8.41 -6.01
C ALA A 55 9.37 7.17 -5.74
N TYR A 56 8.68 6.66 -6.75
CA TYR A 56 7.87 5.45 -6.65
C TYR A 56 8.73 4.22 -6.31
N VAL A 57 9.83 4.05 -7.04
CA VAL A 57 10.74 2.92 -6.83
C VAL A 57 11.36 2.96 -5.44
N ARG A 58 11.75 4.15 -5.00
CA ARG A 58 12.31 4.34 -3.65
C ARG A 58 11.30 3.99 -2.57
N MET A 59 10.05 4.45 -2.73
CA MET A 59 8.98 4.16 -1.78
C MET A 59 8.73 2.67 -1.68
N HIS A 60 8.69 1.98 -2.82
CA HIS A 60 8.50 0.54 -2.88
C HIS A 60 9.63 -0.19 -2.13
N ARG A 61 10.88 0.18 -2.41
CA ARG A 61 12.03 -0.45 -1.78
C ARG A 61 12.07 -0.19 -0.27
N GLU A 62 11.80 1.05 0.14
CA GLU A 62 11.81 1.41 1.55
C GLU A 62 10.74 0.66 2.33
N LEU A 63 9.56 0.48 1.74
CA LEU A 63 8.51 -0.32 2.36
C LEU A 63 8.94 -1.77 2.53
N GLU A 64 9.55 -2.36 1.50
CA GLU A 64 10.02 -3.74 1.60
C GLU A 64 11.08 -3.90 2.67
N GLU A 65 12.00 -2.97 2.76
CA GLU A 65 13.03 -2.99 3.80
C GLU A 65 12.43 -2.88 5.20
N LYS A 66 11.46 -1.97 5.35
CA LYS A 66 10.82 -1.70 6.63
C LYS A 66 10.01 -2.89 7.12
N LEU A 67 9.32 -3.57 6.21
CA LEU A 67 8.46 -4.69 6.55
C LEU A 67 9.19 -6.04 6.53
N GLY A 68 10.34 -6.11 5.87
CA GLY A 68 11.06 -7.35 5.70
C GLY A 68 10.31 -8.35 4.82
N ARG A 69 9.48 -7.86 3.92
CA ARG A 69 8.63 -8.67 3.05
C ARG A 69 8.51 -8.05 1.68
N LYS A 70 8.15 -8.85 0.69
CA LYS A 70 7.79 -8.35 -0.63
C LYS A 70 6.53 -7.52 -0.53
N VAL A 71 6.54 -6.36 -1.18
CA VAL A 71 5.40 -5.44 -1.22
C VAL A 71 5.01 -5.23 -2.68
N ASP A 72 3.74 -5.40 -2.97
CA ASP A 72 3.16 -5.04 -4.28
C ASP A 72 2.50 -3.67 -4.12
N LEU A 73 3.20 -2.62 -4.53
CA LEU A 73 2.74 -1.24 -4.38
C LEU A 73 2.11 -0.79 -5.69
N VAL A 74 0.81 -0.53 -5.64
CA VAL A 74 0.01 -0.19 -6.82
C VAL A 74 -0.61 1.18 -6.63
N GLU A 75 -0.56 2.02 -7.66
CA GLU A 75 -1.21 3.31 -7.64
C GLU A 75 -2.67 3.17 -8.04
N GLU A 76 -3.57 3.84 -7.31
CA GLU A 76 -4.99 3.88 -7.64
C GLU A 76 -5.19 4.37 -9.07
N GLY A 77 -6.06 3.69 -9.80
CA GLY A 77 -6.39 4.04 -11.18
C GLY A 77 -5.52 3.37 -12.23
N THR A 78 -4.46 2.66 -11.83
CA THR A 78 -3.59 1.98 -12.78
C THR A 78 -3.90 0.50 -12.94
N LEU A 79 -4.78 -0.04 -12.10
CA LEU A 79 -5.18 -1.44 -12.19
C LEU A 79 -6.05 -1.68 -13.41
N ARG A 80 -5.90 -2.85 -14.02
CA ARG A 80 -6.81 -3.28 -15.09
C ARG A 80 -8.22 -3.42 -14.52
N PRO A 81 -9.27 -3.18 -15.34
CA PRO A 81 -10.64 -3.23 -14.82
C PRO A 81 -11.00 -4.50 -14.06
N ALA A 82 -10.59 -5.67 -14.55
CA ALA A 82 -10.88 -6.93 -13.88
C ALA A 82 -10.17 -7.03 -12.53
N ALA A 83 -8.88 -6.66 -12.49
CA ALA A 83 -8.10 -6.67 -11.26
C ALA A 83 -8.63 -5.63 -10.27
N GLN A 84 -9.10 -4.49 -10.78
CA GLN A 84 -9.65 -3.43 -9.94
C GLN A 84 -10.95 -3.89 -9.26
N GLN A 85 -11.79 -4.63 -9.97
CA GLN A 85 -13.01 -5.18 -9.37
C GLN A 85 -12.69 -6.15 -8.24
N THR A 86 -11.71 -7.02 -8.45
CA THR A 86 -11.28 -7.96 -7.41
C THR A 86 -10.65 -7.23 -6.23
N ALA A 87 -9.80 -6.25 -6.51
CA ALA A 87 -9.17 -5.45 -5.47
C ALA A 87 -10.21 -4.67 -4.66
N ASN A 88 -11.22 -4.10 -5.32
CA ASN A 88 -12.27 -3.33 -4.65
C ASN A 88 -13.07 -4.14 -3.65
N ARG A 89 -13.22 -5.44 -3.89
CA ARG A 89 -13.90 -6.32 -2.94
C ARG A 89 -13.14 -6.46 -1.63
N ASP A 90 -11.81 -6.44 -1.72
CA ASP A 90 -10.93 -6.75 -0.60
C ASP A 90 -10.25 -5.53 -0.03
N LEU A 91 -10.60 -4.33 -0.50
CA LEU A 91 -9.96 -3.10 -0.07
C LEU A 91 -10.28 -2.78 1.39
N LYS A 92 -9.23 -2.55 2.16
CA LYS A 92 -9.34 -2.12 3.54
C LYS A 92 -8.52 -0.84 3.71
N VAL A 93 -9.17 0.27 4.02
CA VAL A 93 -8.49 1.55 4.23
C VAL A 93 -7.60 1.46 5.45
N ILE A 94 -6.32 1.77 5.29
CA ILE A 94 -5.37 1.78 6.41
C ILE A 94 -4.83 3.16 6.69
N TYR A 95 -4.91 4.09 5.74
CA TYR A 95 -4.38 5.44 5.91
C TYR A 95 -5.20 6.41 5.08
N GLU A 96 -5.51 7.56 5.66
CA GLU A 96 -6.17 8.66 4.97
C GLU A 96 -5.69 9.96 5.57
N ARG A 97 -5.10 10.82 4.73
CA ARG A 97 -4.62 12.12 5.18
C ARG A 97 -5.81 13.05 5.42
N LYS A 98 -5.81 13.68 6.58
CA LYS A 98 -6.79 14.71 6.89
C LYS A 98 -6.18 16.08 6.62
N TYR A 99 -6.97 16.94 6.02
CA TYR A 99 -6.57 18.32 5.73
C TYR A 99 -6.98 19.26 6.85
#